data_6171077a3342afc873ade3c8395a2328
#
_entry.id   6171077a3342afc873ade3c8395a2328
#
_cell.length_a   1.000
_cell.length_b   1.000
_cell.length_c   1.000
_cell.angle_alpha   90.00
_cell.angle_beta   90.00
_cell.angle_gamma   90.00
#
_symmetry.space_group_name_H-M   'P 1'
#
loop_
_entity.id
_entity.type
_entity.pdbx_description
1 polymer ?
#
loop_
_entity_poly.entity_id
_entity_poly.type
_entity_poly.pdbx_seq_one_letter_code
_entity_poly.pdbx_strand_id
1 'polypeptide(L)'
;MEQLKRAILNLNQTDFVVAGVSALACLGTLAGMPVWALFIGWAWYLAIGANKTAIKEGSVTCVAAAILALTAVVLTDAFASFLPAMSASMLAVFLMILVLMIALKLPYIKHSLVGFNSFSCIFAGYYLGAFPAQPDYLANIAVAFVYITGANILGLFVGWASQQLSGFSFRRREEQGKLEIS
;
A
#
# COMPACT_ATOMS: atom_id res chain seq x y z
N MET A 1 -29.26 -2.52 18.78
CA MET A 1 -29.78 -1.34 18.06
C MET A 1 -29.25 -0.02 18.60
N GLU A 2 -29.19 0.18 19.92
CA GLU A 2 -28.66 1.40 20.55
C GLU A 2 -27.20 1.73 20.16
N GLN A 3 -26.30 0.73 20.16
CA GLN A 3 -24.89 0.94 19.77
C GLN A 3 -24.75 1.40 18.31
N LEU A 4 -25.55 0.85 17.39
CA LEU A 4 -25.55 1.26 15.98
C LEU A 4 -26.06 2.69 15.80
N LYS A 5 -27.12 3.07 16.50
CA LYS A 5 -27.63 4.46 16.51
C LYS A 5 -26.56 5.42 17.00
N ARG A 6 -25.87 5.11 18.10
CA ARG A 6 -24.77 5.94 18.63
C ARG A 6 -23.61 6.04 17.63
N ALA A 7 -23.24 4.94 16.95
CA ALA A 7 -22.19 4.97 15.94
C ALA A 7 -22.56 5.90 14.76
N ILE A 8 -23.80 5.83 14.28
CA ILE A 8 -24.28 6.69 13.17
C ILE A 8 -24.31 8.17 13.61
N LEU A 9 -24.75 8.46 14.83
CA LEU A 9 -24.80 9.83 15.36
C LEU A 9 -23.39 10.43 15.60
N ASN A 10 -22.36 9.59 15.73
CA ASN A 10 -20.97 10.00 15.91
C ASN A 10 -20.20 10.18 14.60
N LEU A 11 -20.85 10.01 13.43
CA LEU A 11 -20.22 10.30 12.14
C LEU A 11 -19.75 11.76 12.10
N ASN A 12 -18.50 11.93 11.73
CA ASN A 12 -17.84 13.21 11.66
C ASN A 12 -17.36 13.53 10.24
N GLN A 13 -16.88 14.73 10.01
CA GLN A 13 -16.42 15.17 8.69
C GLN A 13 -15.27 14.31 8.13
N THR A 14 -14.41 13.80 8.99
CA THR A 14 -13.30 12.92 8.57
C THR A 14 -13.84 11.65 7.93
N ASP A 15 -14.93 11.09 8.45
CA ASP A 15 -15.54 9.87 7.91
C ASP A 15 -16.04 10.10 6.47
N PHE A 16 -16.67 11.25 6.21
CA PHE A 16 -17.12 11.62 4.86
C PHE A 16 -15.97 11.93 3.92
N VAL A 17 -14.88 12.57 4.39
CA VAL A 17 -13.67 12.80 3.60
C VAL A 17 -13.04 11.48 3.20
N VAL A 18 -12.85 10.57 4.16
CA VAL A 18 -12.27 9.24 3.90
C VAL A 18 -13.13 8.45 2.91
N ALA A 19 -14.46 8.42 3.12
CA ALA A 19 -15.38 7.73 2.23
C ALA A 19 -15.35 8.31 0.80
N GLY A 20 -15.37 9.64 0.67
CA GLY A 20 -15.32 10.34 -0.61
C GLY A 20 -14.01 10.11 -1.35
N VAL A 21 -12.86 10.23 -0.67
CA VAL A 21 -11.53 9.96 -1.25
C VAL A 21 -11.42 8.49 -1.66
N SER A 22 -11.97 7.56 -0.87
CA SER A 22 -12.02 6.13 -1.21
C SER A 22 -12.81 5.87 -2.49
N ALA A 23 -13.97 6.52 -2.62
CA ALA A 23 -14.78 6.40 -3.84
C ALA A 23 -14.04 6.96 -5.07
N LEU A 24 -13.38 8.11 -4.94
CA LEU A 24 -12.58 8.70 -6.02
C LEU A 24 -11.37 7.85 -6.39
N ALA A 25 -10.74 7.18 -5.42
CA ALA A 25 -9.61 6.28 -5.69
C ALA A 25 -10.00 5.12 -6.62
N CYS A 26 -11.27 4.70 -6.64
CA CYS A 26 -11.76 3.67 -7.55
C CYS A 26 -11.67 4.07 -9.03
N LEU A 27 -11.58 5.37 -9.35
CA LEU A 27 -11.33 5.83 -10.73
C LEU A 27 -9.95 5.35 -11.25
N GLY A 28 -9.03 5.00 -10.37
CA GLY A 28 -7.74 4.42 -10.75
C GLY A 28 -7.86 3.11 -11.54
N THR A 29 -8.97 2.38 -11.40
CA THR A 29 -9.22 1.16 -12.19
C THR A 29 -9.32 1.47 -13.70
N LEU A 30 -9.74 2.67 -14.08
CA LEU A 30 -9.80 3.09 -15.49
C LEU A 30 -8.39 3.19 -16.12
N ALA A 31 -7.37 3.39 -15.30
CA ALA A 31 -5.96 3.39 -15.71
C ALA A 31 -5.28 2.01 -15.49
N GLY A 32 -6.03 0.96 -15.19
CA GLY A 32 -5.50 -0.38 -14.90
C GLY A 32 -4.76 -0.48 -13.56
N MET A 33 -4.91 0.52 -12.67
CA MET A 33 -4.25 0.52 -11.37
C MET A 33 -4.93 -0.46 -10.41
N PRO A 34 -4.17 -1.29 -9.67
CA PRO A 34 -4.71 -2.16 -8.63
C PRO A 34 -5.11 -1.34 -7.40
N VAL A 35 -6.35 -0.84 -7.38
CA VAL A 35 -6.86 0.07 -6.32
C VAL A 35 -6.81 -0.58 -4.93
N TRP A 36 -6.92 -1.91 -4.85
CA TRP A 36 -6.71 -2.62 -3.59
C TRP A 36 -5.30 -2.39 -3.01
N ALA A 37 -4.28 -2.32 -3.86
CA ALA A 37 -2.91 -2.01 -3.41
C ALA A 37 -2.80 -0.57 -2.90
N LEU A 38 -3.50 0.38 -3.52
CA LEU A 38 -3.60 1.76 -3.03
C LEU A 38 -4.20 1.79 -1.61
N PHE A 39 -5.32 1.07 -1.37
CA PHE A 39 -5.93 1.03 -0.04
C PHE A 39 -5.01 0.40 1.01
N ILE A 40 -4.23 -0.62 0.64
CA ILE A 40 -3.24 -1.21 1.54
C ILE A 40 -2.16 -0.17 1.90
N GLY A 41 -1.64 0.56 0.92
CA GLY A 41 -0.68 1.66 1.16
C GLY A 41 -1.25 2.77 2.05
N TRP A 42 -2.52 3.12 1.87
CA TRP A 42 -3.21 4.08 2.75
C TRP A 42 -3.30 3.55 4.18
N ALA A 43 -3.67 2.28 4.36
CA ALA A 43 -3.72 1.66 5.68
C ALA A 43 -2.34 1.65 6.36
N TRP A 44 -1.25 1.41 5.61
CA TRP A 44 0.11 1.53 6.16
C TRP A 44 0.41 2.93 6.68
N TYR A 45 0.07 3.97 5.92
CA TYR A 45 0.26 5.35 6.36
C TYR A 45 -0.33 5.60 7.74
N LEU A 46 -1.57 5.13 7.95
CA LEU A 46 -2.25 5.25 9.25
C LEU A 46 -1.56 4.42 10.34
N ALA A 47 -1.17 3.18 10.02
CA ALA A 47 -0.59 2.23 10.97
C ALA A 47 0.82 2.62 11.44
N ILE A 48 1.62 3.32 10.60
CA ILE A 48 3.01 3.66 10.92
C ILE A 48 3.19 5.11 11.39
N GLY A 49 2.12 5.75 11.85
CA GLY A 49 2.16 7.01 12.58
C GLY A 49 1.59 8.22 11.86
N ALA A 50 1.07 8.07 10.63
CA ALA A 50 0.29 9.09 9.92
C ALA A 50 0.98 10.47 9.80
N ASN A 51 2.28 10.50 9.53
CA ASN A 51 3.09 11.71 9.43
C ASN A 51 3.99 11.70 8.18
N LYS A 52 4.72 12.79 7.92
CA LYS A 52 5.60 12.89 6.75
C LYS A 52 6.74 11.85 6.75
N THR A 53 7.23 11.47 7.92
CA THR A 53 8.26 10.43 8.07
C THR A 53 7.71 9.05 7.65
N ALA A 54 6.44 8.78 7.96
CA ALA A 54 5.75 7.57 7.54
C ALA A 54 5.73 7.39 6.01
N ILE A 55 5.53 8.48 5.25
CA ILE A 55 5.59 8.42 3.77
C ILE A 55 6.98 7.99 3.33
N LYS A 56 8.03 8.64 3.83
CA LYS A 56 9.41 8.34 3.43
C LYS A 56 9.82 6.91 3.80
N GLU A 57 9.67 6.55 5.06
CA GLU A 57 10.07 5.23 5.56
C GLU A 57 9.21 4.11 4.97
N GLY A 58 7.90 4.34 4.81
CA GLY A 58 6.99 3.42 4.16
C GLY A 58 7.33 3.19 2.69
N SER A 59 7.62 4.26 1.93
CA SER A 59 8.01 4.14 0.52
C SER A 59 9.33 3.39 0.34
N VAL A 60 10.36 3.68 1.15
CA VAL A 60 11.65 2.98 1.09
C VAL A 60 11.47 1.48 1.40
N THR A 61 10.74 1.16 2.46
CA THR A 61 10.46 -0.23 2.84
C THR A 61 9.63 -0.95 1.77
N CYS A 62 8.63 -0.27 1.21
CA CYS A 62 7.78 -0.79 0.13
C CYS A 62 8.61 -1.17 -1.10
N VAL A 63 9.46 -0.26 -1.58
CA VAL A 63 10.32 -0.49 -2.75
C VAL A 63 11.29 -1.66 -2.50
N ALA A 64 11.96 -1.69 -1.35
CA ALA A 64 12.89 -2.76 -1.02
C ALA A 64 12.20 -4.13 -1.00
N ALA A 65 11.04 -4.24 -0.34
CA ALA A 65 10.28 -5.49 -0.28
C ALA A 65 9.70 -5.89 -1.64
N ALA A 66 9.30 -4.93 -2.47
CA ALA A 66 8.81 -5.18 -3.82
C ALA A 66 9.90 -5.77 -4.72
N ILE A 67 11.13 -5.27 -4.64
CA ILE A 67 12.28 -5.83 -5.35
C ILE A 67 12.51 -7.28 -4.92
N LEU A 68 12.49 -7.57 -3.63
CA LEU A 68 12.67 -8.93 -3.12
C LEU A 68 11.53 -9.87 -3.57
N ALA A 69 10.30 -9.38 -3.62
CA ALA A 69 9.17 -10.17 -4.10
C ALA A 69 9.28 -10.53 -5.59
N LEU A 70 9.68 -9.57 -6.43
CA LEU A 70 9.94 -9.86 -7.86
C LEU A 70 11.14 -10.78 -8.05
N THR A 71 12.17 -10.64 -7.21
CA THR A 71 13.27 -11.60 -7.18
C THR A 71 12.77 -13.01 -6.83
N ALA A 72 11.81 -13.14 -5.90
CA ALA A 72 11.18 -14.42 -5.60
C ALA A 72 10.41 -14.99 -6.81
N VAL A 73 9.74 -14.15 -7.61
CA VAL A 73 9.08 -14.57 -8.86
C VAL A 73 10.11 -15.14 -9.82
N VAL A 74 11.19 -14.41 -10.10
CA VAL A 74 12.27 -14.86 -11.00
C VAL A 74 12.92 -16.16 -10.51
N LEU A 75 13.18 -16.28 -9.20
CA LEU A 75 13.73 -17.50 -8.62
C LEU A 75 12.74 -18.67 -8.69
N THR A 76 11.45 -18.43 -8.56
CA THR A 76 10.42 -19.46 -8.72
C THR A 76 10.50 -20.07 -10.12
N ASP A 77 10.56 -19.22 -11.15
CA ASP A 77 10.67 -19.67 -12.53
C ASP A 77 11.99 -20.43 -12.80
N ALA A 78 13.11 -19.93 -12.24
CA ALA A 78 14.41 -20.60 -12.36
C ALA A 78 14.41 -21.97 -11.67
N PHE A 79 13.86 -22.08 -10.45
CA PHE A 79 13.79 -23.33 -9.70
C PHE A 79 12.81 -24.33 -10.31
N ALA A 80 11.75 -23.86 -10.98
CA ALA A 80 10.77 -24.71 -11.65
C ALA A 80 11.40 -25.55 -12.80
N SER A 81 12.62 -25.21 -13.24
CA SER A 81 13.37 -26.01 -14.23
C SER A 81 13.83 -27.37 -13.68
N PHE A 82 13.95 -27.52 -12.36
CA PHE A 82 14.44 -28.74 -11.69
C PHE A 82 13.64 -29.17 -10.46
N LEU A 83 12.67 -28.37 -10.01
CA LEU A 83 11.80 -28.66 -8.87
C LEU A 83 10.34 -28.64 -9.31
N PRO A 84 9.46 -29.38 -8.62
CA PRO A 84 8.00 -29.19 -8.75
C PRO A 84 7.61 -27.74 -8.43
N ALA A 85 6.67 -27.18 -9.18
CA ALA A 85 6.28 -25.77 -9.10
C ALA A 85 6.03 -25.25 -7.68
N MET A 86 5.31 -26.03 -6.84
CA MET A 86 5.06 -25.66 -5.44
C MET A 86 6.36 -25.58 -4.64
N SER A 87 7.26 -26.56 -4.78
CA SER A 87 8.55 -26.58 -4.06
C SER A 87 9.47 -25.45 -4.51
N ALA A 88 9.45 -25.13 -5.80
CA ALA A 88 10.19 -23.99 -6.37
C ALA A 88 9.74 -22.68 -5.74
N SER A 89 8.42 -22.45 -5.69
CA SER A 89 7.83 -21.25 -5.10
C SER A 89 8.11 -21.17 -3.58
N MET A 90 7.96 -22.28 -2.85
CA MET A 90 8.25 -22.32 -1.41
C MET A 90 9.71 -21.96 -1.11
N LEU A 91 10.67 -22.52 -1.89
CA LEU A 91 12.08 -22.23 -1.71
C LEU A 91 12.42 -20.77 -2.04
N ALA A 92 11.90 -20.24 -3.15
CA ALA A 92 12.11 -18.86 -3.55
C ALA A 92 11.56 -17.86 -2.50
N VAL A 93 10.32 -18.07 -2.03
CA VAL A 93 9.71 -17.25 -0.98
C VAL A 93 10.49 -17.34 0.31
N PHE A 94 10.88 -18.54 0.75
CA PHE A 94 11.68 -18.74 1.96
C PHE A 94 12.98 -17.92 1.91
N LEU A 95 13.73 -18.01 0.81
CA LEU A 95 15.00 -17.30 0.66
C LEU A 95 14.79 -15.77 0.68
N MET A 96 13.81 -15.27 -0.06
CA MET A 96 13.58 -13.83 -0.16
C MET A 96 12.96 -13.22 1.09
N ILE A 97 12.11 -13.96 1.81
CA ILE A 97 11.64 -13.53 3.13
C ILE A 97 12.79 -13.52 4.15
N LEU A 98 13.71 -14.48 4.11
CA LEU A 98 14.90 -14.45 4.97
C LEU A 98 15.75 -13.20 4.69
N VAL A 99 15.94 -12.84 3.41
CA VAL A 99 16.62 -11.59 3.02
C VAL A 99 15.84 -10.37 3.50
N LEU A 100 14.51 -10.38 3.39
CA LEU A 100 13.66 -9.31 3.93
C LEU A 100 13.84 -9.13 5.44
N MET A 101 13.90 -10.24 6.20
CA MET A 101 14.14 -10.20 7.66
C MET A 101 15.48 -9.59 8.00
N ILE A 102 16.51 -9.82 7.17
CA ILE A 102 17.82 -9.17 7.32
C ILE A 102 17.73 -7.69 6.98
N ALA A 103 17.08 -7.35 5.86
CA ALA A 103 16.90 -5.98 5.40
C ALA A 103 16.16 -5.10 6.42
N LEU A 104 15.15 -5.66 7.11
CA LEU A 104 14.40 -4.96 8.16
C LEU A 104 15.23 -4.64 9.42
N LYS A 105 16.44 -5.15 9.53
CA LYS A 105 17.40 -4.77 10.59
C LYS A 105 18.24 -3.54 10.20
N LEU A 106 18.18 -3.11 8.95
CA LEU A 106 18.90 -1.93 8.49
C LEU A 106 18.18 -0.64 8.93
N PRO A 107 18.91 0.44 9.22
CA PRO A 107 18.32 1.68 9.74
C PRO A 107 17.39 2.40 8.75
N TYR A 108 17.48 2.09 7.47
CA TYR A 108 16.71 2.72 6.40
C TYR A 108 15.45 1.95 6.00
N ILE A 109 15.37 0.65 6.29
CA ILE A 109 14.23 -0.22 5.99
C ILE A 109 13.54 -0.53 7.31
N LYS A 110 12.43 0.15 7.54
CA LYS A 110 11.68 0.07 8.78
C LYS A 110 10.29 -0.49 8.51
N HIS A 111 9.56 -0.78 9.58
CA HIS A 111 8.15 -1.19 9.52
C HIS A 111 7.93 -2.54 8.85
N SER A 112 8.08 -3.61 9.63
CA SER A 112 7.86 -5.00 9.19
C SER A 112 6.49 -5.20 8.55
N LEU A 113 5.45 -4.51 9.05
CA LEU A 113 4.11 -4.51 8.45
C LEU A 113 4.16 -4.10 6.97
N VAL A 114 4.84 -2.99 6.65
CA VAL A 114 4.97 -2.52 5.26
C VAL A 114 5.78 -3.50 4.43
N GLY A 115 6.89 -4.01 4.98
CA GLY A 115 7.76 -4.97 4.29
C GLY A 115 7.03 -6.25 3.88
N PHE A 116 6.39 -6.92 4.83
CA PHE A 116 5.64 -8.16 4.55
C PHE A 116 4.45 -7.94 3.63
N ASN A 117 3.67 -6.89 3.86
CA ASN A 117 2.50 -6.62 3.03
C ASN A 117 2.90 -6.19 1.61
N SER A 118 3.95 -5.39 1.44
CA SER A 118 4.44 -5.01 0.11
C SER A 118 4.95 -6.23 -0.66
N PHE A 119 5.74 -7.11 0.00
CA PHE A 119 6.13 -8.39 -0.58
C PHE A 119 4.91 -9.18 -1.06
N SER A 120 3.90 -9.33 -0.20
CA SER A 120 2.67 -10.05 -0.52
C SER A 120 1.88 -9.40 -1.66
N CYS A 121 1.78 -8.07 -1.67
CA CYS A 121 1.09 -7.33 -2.73
C CYS A 121 1.70 -7.59 -4.10
N ILE A 122 3.03 -7.51 -4.20
CA ILE A 122 3.75 -7.77 -5.46
C ILE A 122 3.61 -9.24 -5.85
N PHE A 123 3.90 -10.17 -4.94
CA PHE A 123 3.90 -11.60 -5.25
C PHE A 123 2.50 -12.06 -5.69
N ALA A 124 1.47 -11.75 -4.91
CA ALA A 124 0.09 -12.09 -5.28
C ALA A 124 -0.38 -11.33 -6.53
N GLY A 125 -0.12 -10.01 -6.60
CA GLY A 125 -0.54 -9.19 -7.73
C GLY A 125 0.09 -9.59 -9.05
N TYR A 126 1.33 -10.09 -9.04
CA TYR A 126 2.00 -10.62 -10.21
C TYR A 126 1.29 -11.88 -10.74
N TYR A 127 1.06 -12.87 -9.88
CA TYR A 127 0.40 -14.12 -10.30
C TYR A 127 -1.09 -13.94 -10.61
N LEU A 128 -1.75 -12.93 -10.05
CA LEU A 128 -3.14 -12.56 -10.37
C LEU A 128 -3.25 -11.69 -11.63
N GLY A 129 -2.12 -11.26 -12.23
CA GLY A 129 -2.13 -10.38 -13.40
C GLY A 129 -2.75 -9.00 -13.11
N ALA A 130 -2.53 -8.44 -11.90
CA ALA A 130 -3.14 -7.19 -11.47
C ALA A 130 -2.42 -5.94 -12.04
N PHE A 131 -2.01 -6.00 -13.31
CA PHE A 131 -1.33 -4.94 -14.07
C PHE A 131 -1.47 -5.22 -15.57
N PRO A 132 -1.24 -4.25 -16.46
CA PRO A 132 -1.27 -4.46 -17.90
C PRO A 132 -0.17 -5.42 -18.36
N ALA A 133 -0.57 -6.63 -18.79
CA ALA A 133 0.36 -7.68 -19.23
C ALA A 133 1.23 -7.23 -20.41
N GLN A 134 2.49 -7.60 -20.38
CA GLN A 134 3.46 -7.34 -21.44
C GLN A 134 3.93 -8.64 -22.09
N PRO A 135 4.20 -8.66 -23.42
CA PRO A 135 4.68 -9.85 -24.12
C PRO A 135 6.11 -10.25 -23.72
N ASP A 136 6.95 -9.27 -23.40
CA ASP A 136 8.32 -9.51 -22.95
C ASP A 136 8.35 -9.75 -21.43
N TYR A 137 9.11 -10.77 -21.01
CA TYR A 137 9.21 -11.19 -19.62
C TYR A 137 9.73 -10.09 -18.69
N LEU A 138 10.81 -9.42 -19.08
CA LEU A 138 11.41 -8.35 -18.27
C LEU A 138 10.51 -7.11 -18.22
N ALA A 139 9.89 -6.76 -19.36
CA ALA A 139 8.91 -5.69 -19.41
C ALA A 139 7.71 -6.01 -18.53
N ASN A 140 7.25 -7.26 -18.50
CA ASN A 140 6.14 -7.69 -17.66
C ASN A 140 6.46 -7.54 -16.16
N ILE A 141 7.67 -7.93 -15.73
CA ILE A 141 8.17 -7.72 -14.35
C ILE A 141 8.25 -6.23 -14.03
N ALA A 142 8.80 -5.41 -14.93
CA ALA A 142 8.93 -3.97 -14.71
C ALA A 142 7.57 -3.27 -14.59
N VAL A 143 6.61 -3.64 -15.42
CA VAL A 143 5.25 -3.08 -15.37
C VAL A 143 4.53 -3.53 -14.09
N ALA A 144 4.65 -4.79 -13.67
CA ALA A 144 4.13 -5.26 -12.40
C ALA A 144 4.69 -4.45 -11.22
N PHE A 145 6.03 -4.21 -11.22
CA PHE A 145 6.67 -3.36 -10.21
C PHE A 145 6.05 -1.97 -10.16
N VAL A 146 5.98 -1.29 -11.31
CA VAL A 146 5.49 0.10 -11.38
C VAL A 146 4.03 0.21 -10.94
N TYR A 147 3.16 -0.67 -11.44
CA TYR A 147 1.73 -0.61 -11.15
C TYR A 147 1.40 -0.94 -9.70
N ILE A 148 1.94 -2.04 -9.17
CA ILE A 148 1.57 -2.50 -7.84
C ILE A 148 2.30 -1.68 -6.76
N THR A 149 3.62 -1.49 -6.89
CA THR A 149 4.40 -0.66 -5.96
C THR A 149 3.99 0.80 -6.03
N GLY A 150 3.73 1.31 -7.25
CA GLY A 150 3.23 2.65 -7.46
C GLY A 150 1.87 2.89 -6.80
N ALA A 151 0.94 1.94 -6.90
CA ALA A 151 -0.34 2.01 -6.22
C ALA A 151 -0.18 1.99 -4.68
N ASN A 152 0.70 1.14 -4.13
CA ASN A 152 1.00 1.14 -2.70
C ASN A 152 1.57 2.48 -2.23
N ILE A 153 2.55 3.04 -2.94
CA ILE A 153 3.15 4.33 -2.61
C ILE A 153 2.12 5.46 -2.75
N LEU A 154 1.32 5.45 -3.82
CA LEU A 154 0.24 6.42 -3.99
C LEU A 154 -0.75 6.36 -2.81
N GLY A 155 -1.00 5.15 -2.27
CA GLY A 155 -1.82 4.96 -1.08
C GLY A 155 -1.27 5.70 0.15
N LEU A 156 0.06 5.72 0.37
CA LEU A 156 0.68 6.51 1.45
C LEU A 156 0.38 8.01 1.28
N PHE A 157 0.46 8.53 0.05
CA PHE A 157 0.16 9.93 -0.25
C PHE A 157 -1.33 10.25 -0.12
N VAL A 158 -2.21 9.36 -0.57
CA VAL A 158 -3.67 9.51 -0.42
C VAL A 158 -4.05 9.52 1.05
N GLY A 159 -3.41 8.66 1.88
CA GLY A 159 -3.58 8.66 3.34
C GLY A 159 -3.19 9.99 3.96
N TRP A 160 -2.05 10.54 3.55
CA TRP A 160 -1.62 11.87 3.98
C TRP A 160 -2.58 12.97 3.52
N ALA A 161 -2.98 12.98 2.27
CA ALA A 161 -3.89 13.98 1.71
C ALA A 161 -5.26 13.95 2.41
N SER A 162 -5.81 12.76 2.69
CA SER A 162 -7.09 12.61 3.39
C SER A 162 -7.04 13.21 4.79
N GLN A 163 -5.92 13.06 5.50
CA GLN A 163 -5.74 13.69 6.81
C GLN A 163 -5.60 15.22 6.73
N GLN A 164 -4.88 15.74 5.73
CA GLN A 164 -4.79 17.19 5.53
C GLN A 164 -6.16 17.80 5.24
N LEU A 165 -6.96 17.16 4.38
CA LEU A 165 -8.33 17.60 4.07
C LEU A 165 -9.24 17.60 5.31
N SER A 166 -9.13 16.58 6.15
CA SER A 166 -9.87 16.49 7.40
C SER A 166 -9.44 17.58 8.41
N GLY A 167 -8.13 17.84 8.54
CA GLY A 167 -7.57 18.85 9.43
C GLY A 167 -7.86 20.30 8.98
N PHE A 168 -7.93 20.55 7.67
CA PHE A 168 -8.25 21.87 7.13
C PHE A 168 -9.69 22.28 7.45
N SER A 169 -10.60 21.33 7.46
CA SER A 169 -12.00 21.55 7.82
C SER A 169 -12.21 21.86 9.31
N PHE A 170 -11.43 21.26 10.19
CA PHE A 170 -11.48 21.54 11.64
C PHE A 170 -11.04 22.96 11.96
N ARG A 171 -9.93 23.43 11.39
CA ARG A 171 -9.44 24.81 11.56
C ARG A 171 -10.46 25.86 11.12
N ARG A 172 -11.11 25.63 9.99
CA ARG A 172 -12.10 26.58 9.46
C ARG A 172 -13.33 26.72 10.39
N ARG A 173 -13.75 25.64 11.06
CA ARG A 173 -14.83 25.67 12.05
C ARG A 173 -14.46 26.41 13.33
N GLU A 174 -13.24 26.23 13.83
CA GLU A 174 -12.76 26.96 15.01
C GLU A 174 -12.63 28.46 14.73
N GLU A 175 -12.18 28.86 13.55
CA GLU A 175 -12.09 30.28 13.16
C GLU A 175 -13.48 30.90 12.99
N GLN A 176 -14.44 30.19 12.39
CA GLN A 176 -15.83 30.67 12.27
C GLN A 176 -16.53 30.77 13.64
N GLY A 177 -16.38 29.78 14.51
CA GLY A 177 -16.93 29.82 15.86
C GLY A 177 -16.35 30.94 16.73
N LYS A 178 -15.10 31.36 16.52
CA LYS A 178 -14.51 32.51 17.20
C LYS A 178 -15.04 33.87 16.70
N LEU A 179 -15.41 33.93 15.41
CA LEU A 179 -15.99 35.15 14.80
C LEU A 179 -17.46 35.35 15.17
N GLU A 180 -18.21 34.28 15.48
CA GLU A 180 -19.60 34.36 15.90
C GLU A 180 -19.77 34.73 17.41
N ILE A 181 -18.70 34.64 18.19
CA ILE A 181 -18.70 34.94 19.65
C ILE A 181 -18.11 36.34 19.94
N SER A 182 -17.52 37.01 18.96
CA SER A 182 -16.94 38.35 19.07
C SER A 182 -17.88 39.42 18.55
#